data_3aab3a96d88190ab82119233a4e27b6d
#
_entry.id   3aab3a96d88190ab82119233a4e27b6d
#
_cell.length_a   1.000
_cell.length_b   1.000
_cell.length_c   1.000
_cell.angle_alpha   90.00
_cell.angle_beta   90.00
_cell.angle_gamma   90.00
#
_symmetry.space_group_name_H-M   'P 1'
#
loop_
_entity.id
_entity.type
_entity.pdbx_description
1 polymer ?
#
loop_
_entity_poly.entity_id
_entity_poly.type
_entity_poly.pdbx_seq_one_letter_code
_entity_poly.pdbx_strand_id
1 'polypeptide(L)'
;MWNTGSKPQTTTATTESNGAETAPASTSTSTKKRQHKGESQSSKRRKAETVDRSPPTHVSLTDLGGLDEVIEDLGDLVILPMTRPQVYLSSNVQPPRGVLLHGPPGCGKTMIANAFAAELGVPFIAISAPSIVSGMSGESEKALREHFEEAKRIAPCLVFIDEIDAITPKRESAQREMEKRIVAQLLTCMDDLTLEKTDGKPVIVLAATNRPDSLDAALRRGGRFDKEINMTVPSEPVREKIIRALTRKMRLANDLDFKTLAKRTPGFVGADLNDLVATAGAVAIKRYLDILKSNSGEEMDIEESEEVSPKITELRRLIMHAKETPVGEESQVVDVSNEDFFTALPKIQPSSKREGFATIPDTTWADIGALGGVRDELSTAIVEPIRNPEVYESVGITAPTGVLLWGPPGCGKTLLAKAVANESRANFISVKGPELLNKFVGESERAVRQVFVRARSSVPCVIFFDELDALVPRRDDTVSEASARVVNTLLTELDGLGSSRQGIYVIAATNRPDIIDPAMLRPGRLETLLFVNLPSPLERVDILQTIVRDLSIEFGDDLRKLAEECEGFSGADLGSLLRRAGYSAIKRRDTIKFQDFVAAKSFIRPSVTDLRRYEKLRREWSGGAL
;
A
#
# COMPACT_ATOMS: atom_id res chain seq x y z
N MET A 1 -12.33 59.53 24.92
CA MET A 1 -11.23 60.23 25.61
C MET A 1 -9.92 59.68 25.07
N TRP A 2 -9.29 60.46 24.23
CA TRP A 2 -7.89 60.85 24.19
C TRP A 2 -6.90 59.70 24.02
N ASN A 3 -6.01 59.70 23.10
CA ASN A 3 -5.43 60.57 22.06
C ASN A 3 -3.96 60.11 21.81
N THR A 4 -3.59 60.04 20.56
CA THR A 4 -2.33 60.47 19.91
C THR A 4 -1.02 59.79 20.33
N GLY A 5 -0.14 59.41 19.49
CA GLY A 5 0.46 59.85 18.22
C GLY A 5 1.88 59.28 18.25
N SER A 6 2.75 59.19 17.37
CA SER A 6 3.11 59.87 16.18
C SER A 6 4.31 59.12 15.56
N LYS A 7 4.41 59.15 14.26
CA LYS A 7 5.66 58.97 13.51
C LYS A 7 6.64 60.12 13.78
N PRO A 8 7.92 59.97 13.45
CA PRO A 8 8.45 60.84 12.41
C PRO A 8 9.27 60.13 11.33
N GLN A 9 9.21 60.82 10.22
CA GLN A 9 9.95 60.72 8.98
C GLN A 9 11.30 61.45 9.06
N THR A 10 12.01 61.30 7.92
CA THR A 10 13.00 62.21 7.27
C THR A 10 14.45 61.99 7.69
N THR A 11 15.47 62.07 6.80
CA THR A 11 15.69 62.79 5.52
C THR A 11 16.99 62.31 4.85
N THR A 12 16.97 62.16 3.57
CA THR A 12 17.82 62.67 2.48
C THR A 12 19.21 63.21 2.76
N ALA A 13 20.18 62.85 1.90
CA ALA A 13 21.13 63.73 1.14
C ALA A 13 22.11 62.87 0.36
N THR A 14 22.02 62.83 -0.93
CA THR A 14 22.77 63.50 -2.03
C THR A 14 24.18 63.97 -1.73
N THR A 15 25.15 63.48 -2.49
CA THR A 15 26.09 64.30 -3.21
C THR A 15 26.85 63.52 -4.29
N GLU A 16 26.90 64.21 -5.42
CA GLU A 16 27.63 64.01 -6.66
C GLU A 16 29.15 64.11 -6.49
N SER A 17 29.92 63.56 -7.44
CA SER A 17 30.74 64.28 -8.40
C SER A 17 31.74 63.35 -9.10
N ASN A 18 31.63 63.24 -10.40
CA ASN A 18 32.49 63.78 -11.43
C ASN A 18 33.93 63.25 -11.60
N GLY A 19 34.21 62.93 -12.86
CA GLY A 19 35.45 63.15 -13.55
C GLY A 19 35.95 61.92 -14.33
N ALA A 20 35.65 61.78 -15.57
CA ALA A 20 36.23 62.30 -16.80
C ALA A 20 37.43 61.49 -17.34
N GLU A 21 37.27 61.13 -18.62
CA GLU A 21 38.22 61.12 -19.72
C GLU A 21 39.45 60.22 -19.65
N THR A 22 39.71 59.37 -20.64
CA THR A 22 40.27 59.69 -21.98
C THR A 22 40.40 58.42 -22.83
N ALA A 23 39.97 58.51 -24.07
CA ALA A 23 40.52 57.77 -25.18
C ALA A 23 41.76 58.45 -25.72
N PRO A 24 42.64 57.98 -26.60
CA PRO A 24 42.25 57.52 -27.96
C PRO A 24 43.15 56.50 -28.67
N ALA A 25 42.62 56.08 -29.80
CA ALA A 25 43.17 55.96 -31.16
C ALA A 25 44.22 54.90 -31.52
N SER A 26 43.81 54.14 -32.46
CA SER A 26 44.18 53.97 -33.89
C SER A 26 45.40 53.10 -34.17
N THR A 27 45.30 52.18 -35.10
CA THR A 27 45.60 52.26 -36.54
C THR A 27 45.49 50.88 -37.19
N SER A 28 44.69 50.76 -38.17
CA SER A 28 44.85 50.65 -39.61
C SER A 28 45.24 49.27 -40.19
N THR A 29 44.39 48.90 -41.12
CA THR A 29 44.59 48.34 -42.48
C THR A 29 45.04 46.91 -42.70
N SER A 30 44.15 46.10 -43.29
CA SER A 30 44.26 45.79 -44.72
C SER A 30 43.12 44.92 -45.25
N THR A 31 42.57 45.45 -46.32
CA THR A 31 41.61 44.87 -47.25
C THR A 31 42.12 43.60 -47.92
N LYS A 32 41.29 42.51 -47.90
CA LYS A 32 41.23 41.60 -49.06
C LYS A 32 39.81 41.14 -49.30
N LYS A 33 39.25 41.64 -50.41
CA LYS A 33 38.05 41.12 -51.08
C LYS A 33 38.22 39.62 -51.37
N ARG A 34 37.22 38.82 -50.99
CA ARG A 34 36.95 37.55 -51.70
C ARG A 34 35.46 37.33 -51.83
N GLN A 35 35.08 37.02 -53.03
CA GLN A 35 33.81 36.90 -53.67
C GLN A 35 32.76 36.02 -52.96
N HIS A 36 31.52 36.46 -53.08
CA HIS A 36 30.28 35.72 -52.92
C HIS A 36 30.32 34.33 -53.57
N LYS A 37 30.03 33.30 -52.77
CA LYS A 37 29.31 32.12 -53.26
C LYS A 37 28.19 31.87 -52.26
N GLY A 38 26.96 32.06 -52.74
CA GLY A 38 25.77 31.75 -52.02
C GLY A 38 25.72 30.21 -51.79
N GLU A 39 25.69 29.81 -50.52
CA GLU A 39 25.20 28.51 -50.11
C GLU A 39 23.96 28.73 -49.29
N SER A 40 22.86 28.31 -49.86
CA SER A 40 21.59 28.14 -49.21
C SER A 40 21.77 27.33 -47.94
N GLN A 41 21.60 27.93 -46.79
CA GLN A 41 21.34 27.21 -45.53
C GLN A 41 20.01 26.50 -45.66
N SER A 42 20.05 25.26 -46.19
CA SER A 42 18.99 24.31 -45.95
C SER A 42 18.96 24.04 -44.44
N SER A 43 17.96 24.58 -43.77
CA SER A 43 17.57 24.13 -42.44
C SER A 43 17.47 22.61 -42.47
N LYS A 44 18.43 21.93 -41.87
CA LYS A 44 18.29 20.51 -41.52
C LYS A 44 17.11 20.43 -40.56
N ARG A 45 15.89 20.20 -41.11
CA ARG A 45 14.80 19.58 -40.37
C ARG A 45 15.40 18.32 -39.76
N ARG A 46 15.62 18.33 -38.44
CA ARG A 46 15.80 17.08 -37.68
C ARG A 46 14.63 16.20 -38.13
N LYS A 47 14.92 15.09 -38.82
CA LYS A 47 13.98 14.02 -38.99
C LYS A 47 13.53 13.68 -37.59
N ALA A 48 12.25 13.92 -37.30
CA ALA A 48 11.61 13.37 -36.13
C ALA A 48 11.84 11.86 -36.24
N GLU A 49 12.53 11.29 -35.28
CA GLU A 49 12.56 9.83 -35.12
C GLU A 49 11.10 9.40 -35.09
N THR A 50 10.70 8.58 -36.03
CA THR A 50 9.36 8.01 -36.06
C THR A 50 9.30 7.07 -34.86
N VAL A 51 8.73 7.59 -33.75
CA VAL A 51 8.47 6.78 -32.57
C VAL A 51 7.55 5.64 -33.01
N ASP A 52 7.96 4.42 -32.80
CA ASP A 52 7.15 3.24 -33.10
C ASP A 52 5.88 3.27 -32.25
N ARG A 53 4.71 3.32 -32.90
CA ARG A 53 3.39 3.33 -32.28
C ARG A 53 2.66 2.02 -32.51
N SER A 54 3.37 0.99 -32.96
CA SER A 54 2.80 -0.35 -33.11
C SER A 54 2.38 -0.91 -31.74
N PRO A 55 1.35 -1.76 -31.73
CA PRO A 55 0.89 -2.39 -30.47
C PRO A 55 2.02 -3.24 -29.86
N PRO A 56 2.10 -3.33 -28.52
CA PRO A 56 3.08 -4.19 -27.84
C PRO A 56 2.88 -5.66 -28.26
N THR A 57 3.94 -6.35 -28.69
CA THR A 57 3.85 -7.75 -29.15
C THR A 57 4.24 -8.79 -28.10
N HIS A 58 4.80 -8.36 -26.98
CA HIS A 58 5.40 -9.23 -25.97
C HIS A 58 4.51 -9.51 -24.76
N VAL A 59 3.31 -8.93 -24.70
CA VAL A 59 2.33 -9.08 -23.61
C VAL A 59 1.00 -9.49 -24.20
N SER A 60 0.33 -10.47 -23.59
CA SER A 60 -1.01 -10.93 -23.96
C SER A 60 -1.94 -10.91 -22.74
N LEU A 61 -3.25 -10.86 -22.95
CA LEU A 61 -4.25 -11.03 -21.88
C LEU A 61 -4.07 -12.35 -21.13
N THR A 62 -3.51 -13.38 -21.77
CA THR A 62 -3.22 -14.68 -21.15
C THR A 62 -2.06 -14.63 -20.14
N ASP A 63 -1.22 -13.62 -20.17
CA ASP A 63 -0.15 -13.41 -19.20
C ASP A 63 -0.66 -12.71 -17.92
N LEU A 64 -1.93 -12.25 -17.93
CA LEU A 64 -2.59 -11.65 -16.77
C LEU A 64 -3.30 -12.73 -15.94
N GLY A 65 -2.92 -12.85 -14.67
CA GLY A 65 -3.57 -13.79 -13.74
C GLY A 65 -4.50 -13.07 -12.77
N GLY A 66 -5.76 -13.56 -12.64
CA GLY A 66 -6.66 -13.12 -11.58
C GLY A 66 -7.22 -11.71 -11.69
N LEU A 67 -7.19 -11.13 -12.88
CA LEU A 67 -7.81 -9.85 -13.21
C LEU A 67 -9.08 -10.03 -14.06
N ASP A 68 -9.76 -11.16 -13.91
CA ASP A 68 -10.90 -11.55 -14.76
C ASP A 68 -12.01 -10.49 -14.77
N GLU A 69 -12.42 -9.99 -13.59
CA GLU A 69 -13.44 -8.93 -13.44
C GLU A 69 -12.98 -7.61 -14.09
N VAL A 70 -11.73 -7.22 -13.87
CA VAL A 70 -11.17 -5.99 -14.46
C VAL A 70 -11.07 -6.10 -15.98
N ILE A 71 -10.78 -7.29 -16.51
CA ILE A 71 -10.73 -7.56 -17.95
C ILE A 71 -12.14 -7.47 -18.55
N GLU A 72 -13.16 -7.97 -17.85
CA GLU A 72 -14.56 -7.89 -18.28
C GLU A 72 -15.02 -6.42 -18.31
N ASP A 73 -14.83 -5.67 -17.23
CA ASP A 73 -15.15 -4.23 -17.15
C ASP A 73 -14.46 -3.41 -18.25
N LEU A 74 -13.16 -3.63 -18.46
CA LEU A 74 -12.40 -2.97 -19.53
C LEU A 74 -12.85 -3.44 -20.91
N GLY A 75 -13.28 -4.69 -21.04
CA GLY A 75 -13.83 -5.24 -22.28
C GLY A 75 -15.00 -4.39 -22.77
N ASP A 76 -15.95 -4.11 -21.92
CA ASP A 76 -17.12 -3.29 -22.25
C ASP A 76 -16.76 -1.83 -22.51
N LEU A 77 -15.83 -1.28 -21.75
CA LEU A 77 -15.46 0.14 -21.83
C LEU A 77 -14.48 0.46 -22.96
N VAL A 78 -13.67 -0.50 -23.40
CA VAL A 78 -12.59 -0.27 -24.38
C VAL A 78 -12.82 -1.06 -25.67
N ILE A 79 -13.06 -2.39 -25.57
CA ILE A 79 -13.16 -3.25 -26.77
C ILE A 79 -14.37 -2.88 -27.62
N LEU A 80 -15.54 -2.75 -26.99
CA LEU A 80 -16.78 -2.49 -27.72
C LEU A 80 -16.74 -1.15 -28.49
N PRO A 81 -16.36 0.00 -27.89
CA PRO A 81 -16.23 1.24 -28.64
C PRO A 81 -15.18 1.20 -29.75
N MET A 82 -14.06 0.50 -29.51
CA MET A 82 -12.95 0.44 -30.48
C MET A 82 -13.28 -0.44 -31.69
N THR A 83 -14.01 -1.54 -31.49
CA THR A 83 -14.32 -2.50 -32.55
C THR A 83 -15.60 -2.13 -33.31
N ARG A 84 -16.59 -1.52 -32.65
CA ARG A 84 -17.90 -1.19 -33.23
C ARG A 84 -18.35 0.24 -32.95
N PRO A 85 -17.62 1.27 -33.37
CA PRO A 85 -17.97 2.67 -33.12
C PRO A 85 -19.29 3.07 -33.79
N GLN A 86 -19.67 2.40 -34.88
CA GLN A 86 -20.89 2.65 -35.63
C GLN A 86 -22.16 2.44 -34.79
N VAL A 87 -22.15 1.51 -33.84
CA VAL A 87 -23.28 1.26 -32.93
C VAL A 87 -23.53 2.50 -32.06
N TYR A 88 -22.47 3.10 -31.56
CA TYR A 88 -22.54 4.32 -30.74
C TYR A 88 -23.05 5.52 -31.56
N LEU A 89 -22.56 5.68 -32.80
CA LEU A 89 -23.01 6.73 -33.70
C LEU A 89 -24.48 6.57 -34.06
N SER A 90 -24.94 5.34 -34.40
CA SER A 90 -26.34 5.09 -34.77
C SER A 90 -27.30 5.25 -33.59
N SER A 91 -26.86 4.97 -32.38
CA SER A 91 -27.66 5.11 -31.15
C SER A 91 -27.59 6.51 -30.54
N ASN A 92 -26.80 7.42 -31.13
CA ASN A 92 -26.51 8.76 -30.59
C ASN A 92 -25.99 8.74 -29.14
N VAL A 93 -25.24 7.69 -28.80
CA VAL A 93 -24.60 7.50 -27.47
C VAL A 93 -23.12 7.81 -27.59
N GLN A 94 -22.60 8.63 -26.70
CA GLN A 94 -21.17 8.91 -26.67
C GLN A 94 -20.43 7.77 -25.91
N PRO A 95 -19.42 7.13 -26.50
CA PRO A 95 -18.62 6.13 -25.80
C PRO A 95 -17.78 6.78 -24.69
N PRO A 96 -17.34 6.01 -23.69
CA PRO A 96 -16.38 6.50 -22.71
C PRO A 96 -15.08 6.92 -23.41
N ARG A 97 -14.57 8.10 -23.06
CA ARG A 97 -13.33 8.65 -23.65
C ARG A 97 -12.11 8.34 -22.78
N GLY A 98 -12.34 8.17 -21.48
CA GLY A 98 -11.28 7.93 -20.53
C GLY A 98 -11.72 6.97 -19.43
N VAL A 99 -10.79 6.07 -19.08
CA VAL A 99 -10.93 5.14 -17.95
C VAL A 99 -9.77 5.34 -17.02
N LEU A 100 -10.04 5.47 -15.72
CA LEU A 100 -9.04 5.63 -14.69
C LEU A 100 -8.80 4.29 -13.97
N LEU A 101 -7.59 3.75 -14.11
CA LEU A 101 -7.13 2.60 -13.35
C LEU A 101 -6.46 3.10 -12.07
N HIS A 102 -6.99 2.75 -10.91
CA HIS A 102 -6.38 3.18 -9.65
C HIS A 102 -6.19 2.01 -8.70
N GLY A 103 -5.25 2.16 -7.77
CA GLY A 103 -4.93 1.12 -6.77
C GLY A 103 -3.45 1.10 -6.40
N PRO A 104 -3.04 0.16 -5.52
CA PRO A 104 -1.65 0.05 -5.07
C PRO A 104 -0.67 -0.13 -6.24
N PRO A 105 0.60 0.32 -6.10
CA PRO A 105 1.62 0.05 -7.09
C PRO A 105 1.89 -1.45 -7.19
N GLY A 106 2.29 -1.89 -8.37
CA GLY A 106 2.59 -3.31 -8.62
C GLY A 106 1.38 -4.23 -8.83
N CYS A 107 0.13 -3.71 -8.85
CA CYS A 107 -1.08 -4.50 -9.13
C CYS A 107 -1.34 -4.73 -10.64
N GLY A 108 -0.43 -4.34 -11.54
CA GLY A 108 -0.54 -4.64 -12.97
C GLY A 108 -1.23 -3.59 -13.83
N LYS A 109 -1.44 -2.34 -13.37
CA LYS A 109 -2.10 -1.26 -14.13
C LYS A 109 -1.49 -1.01 -15.52
N THR A 110 -0.18 -0.90 -15.58
CA THR A 110 0.56 -0.70 -16.85
C THR A 110 0.53 -1.95 -17.71
N MET A 111 0.57 -3.13 -17.09
CA MET A 111 0.56 -4.42 -17.80
C MET A 111 -0.78 -4.66 -18.50
N ILE A 112 -1.91 -4.37 -17.83
CA ILE A 112 -3.24 -4.54 -18.41
C ILE A 112 -3.47 -3.59 -19.60
N ALA A 113 -3.00 -2.34 -19.53
CA ALA A 113 -3.11 -1.39 -20.64
C ALA A 113 -2.32 -1.87 -21.88
N ASN A 114 -1.11 -2.40 -21.68
CA ASN A 114 -0.29 -2.99 -22.73
C ASN A 114 -0.96 -4.24 -23.33
N ALA A 115 -1.53 -5.12 -22.51
CA ALA A 115 -2.19 -6.34 -22.96
C ALA A 115 -3.45 -6.01 -23.80
N PHE A 116 -4.24 -5.02 -23.40
CA PHE A 116 -5.39 -4.57 -24.20
C PHE A 116 -4.98 -3.97 -25.53
N ALA A 117 -3.91 -3.16 -25.56
CA ALA A 117 -3.39 -2.60 -26.80
C ALA A 117 -2.90 -3.70 -27.77
N ALA A 118 -2.23 -4.72 -27.23
CA ALA A 118 -1.76 -5.88 -27.99
C ALA A 118 -2.92 -6.69 -28.59
N GLU A 119 -3.94 -6.99 -27.78
CA GLU A 119 -5.10 -7.79 -28.20
C GLU A 119 -5.96 -7.07 -29.25
N LEU A 120 -6.15 -5.75 -29.08
CA LEU A 120 -6.88 -4.93 -30.04
C LEU A 120 -6.13 -4.69 -31.34
N GLY A 121 -4.80 -4.84 -31.34
CA GLY A 121 -3.96 -4.58 -32.52
C GLY A 121 -4.02 -3.12 -33.00
N VAL A 122 -4.35 -2.17 -32.10
CA VAL A 122 -4.45 -0.76 -32.44
C VAL A 122 -3.19 0.01 -32.09
N PRO A 123 -2.91 1.14 -32.75
CA PRO A 123 -1.82 2.02 -32.38
C PRO A 123 -1.88 2.39 -30.89
N PHE A 124 -0.71 2.37 -30.23
CA PHE A 124 -0.59 2.59 -28.80
C PHE A 124 0.37 3.74 -28.49
N ILE A 125 -0.13 4.71 -27.73
CA ILE A 125 0.66 5.85 -27.28
C ILE A 125 0.81 5.74 -25.76
N ALA A 126 1.98 5.30 -25.29
CA ALA A 126 2.32 5.30 -23.88
C ALA A 126 2.98 6.62 -23.49
N ILE A 127 2.45 7.25 -22.45
CA ILE A 127 2.91 8.51 -21.89
C ILE A 127 3.20 8.31 -20.41
N SER A 128 4.44 8.52 -19.98
CA SER A 128 4.77 8.62 -18.57
C SER A 128 4.59 10.07 -18.13
N ALA A 129 3.65 10.34 -17.23
CA ALA A 129 3.35 11.70 -16.80
C ALA A 129 4.56 12.43 -16.18
N PRO A 130 5.41 11.81 -15.36
CA PRO A 130 6.66 12.43 -14.90
C PRO A 130 7.59 12.90 -16.02
N SER A 131 7.61 12.24 -17.18
CA SER A 131 8.48 12.63 -18.29
C SER A 131 8.00 13.89 -19.03
N ILE A 132 6.71 14.23 -18.90
CA ILE A 132 6.15 15.46 -19.46
C ILE A 132 6.53 16.67 -18.61
N VAL A 133 6.74 16.50 -17.30
CA VAL A 133 7.11 17.58 -16.38
C VAL A 133 8.60 17.93 -16.58
N SER A 134 8.92 18.51 -17.72
CA SER A 134 10.24 19.06 -17.98
C SER A 134 10.31 20.51 -17.50
N GLY A 135 11.48 20.91 -17.02
CA GLY A 135 11.68 22.14 -16.24
C GLY A 135 11.37 23.49 -16.91
N MET A 136 10.89 23.54 -18.16
CA MET A 136 10.59 24.80 -18.86
C MET A 136 9.09 25.01 -19.01
N SER A 137 8.63 26.19 -18.62
CA SER A 137 7.21 26.58 -18.76
C SER A 137 6.76 26.59 -20.21
N GLY A 138 5.66 25.91 -20.53
CA GLY A 138 5.08 25.82 -21.86
C GLY A 138 5.51 24.61 -22.69
N GLU A 139 6.62 23.96 -22.42
CA GLU A 139 7.05 22.73 -23.14
C GLU A 139 6.17 21.54 -22.76
N SER A 140 5.84 21.39 -21.49
CA SER A 140 4.97 20.31 -20.98
C SER A 140 3.57 20.38 -21.59
N GLU A 141 2.97 21.56 -21.69
CA GLU A 141 1.67 21.78 -22.31
C GLU A 141 1.71 21.46 -23.80
N LYS A 142 2.79 21.85 -24.47
CA LYS A 142 3.00 21.59 -25.90
C LYS A 142 3.19 20.10 -26.17
N ALA A 143 4.03 19.42 -25.40
CA ALA A 143 4.24 17.97 -25.53
C ALA A 143 2.94 17.19 -25.34
N LEU A 144 2.14 17.54 -24.32
CA LEU A 144 0.84 16.92 -24.08
C LEU A 144 -0.10 17.11 -25.29
N ARG A 145 -0.19 18.34 -25.81
CA ARG A 145 -0.98 18.64 -27.00
C ARG A 145 -0.52 17.85 -28.22
N GLU A 146 0.78 17.78 -28.47
CA GLU A 146 1.35 17.00 -29.59
C GLU A 146 0.97 15.53 -29.53
N HIS A 147 1.01 14.90 -28.35
CA HIS A 147 0.57 13.51 -28.18
C HIS A 147 -0.92 13.31 -28.47
N PHE A 148 -1.79 14.21 -28.02
CA PHE A 148 -3.22 14.11 -28.29
C PHE A 148 -3.58 14.43 -29.75
N GLU A 149 -2.87 15.35 -30.40
CA GLU A 149 -3.03 15.60 -31.85
C GLU A 149 -2.53 14.41 -32.67
N GLU A 150 -1.43 13.78 -32.27
CA GLU A 150 -0.97 12.53 -32.86
C GLU A 150 -2.04 11.44 -32.71
N ALA A 151 -2.62 11.27 -31.51
CA ALA A 151 -3.67 10.29 -31.25
C ALA A 151 -4.88 10.49 -32.17
N LYS A 152 -5.34 11.70 -32.36
CA LYS A 152 -6.44 12.02 -33.30
C LYS A 152 -6.08 11.64 -34.74
N ARG A 153 -4.85 11.89 -35.15
CA ARG A 153 -4.40 11.62 -36.53
C ARG A 153 -4.31 10.13 -36.84
N ILE A 154 -3.89 9.29 -35.87
CA ILE A 154 -3.74 7.85 -36.03
C ILE A 154 -4.95 7.04 -35.58
N ALA A 155 -6.05 7.70 -35.23
CA ALA A 155 -7.28 7.04 -34.74
C ALA A 155 -7.78 5.96 -35.74
N PRO A 156 -8.27 4.78 -35.25
CA PRO A 156 -8.53 4.46 -33.86
C PRO A 156 -7.25 4.11 -33.10
N CYS A 157 -7.08 4.60 -31.87
CA CYS A 157 -5.89 4.34 -31.05
C CYS A 157 -6.19 4.34 -29.55
N LEU A 158 -5.31 3.70 -28.79
CA LEU A 158 -5.33 3.67 -27.34
C LEU A 158 -4.20 4.55 -26.80
N VAL A 159 -4.54 5.50 -25.94
CA VAL A 159 -3.56 6.35 -25.24
C VAL A 159 -3.49 5.88 -23.79
N PHE A 160 -2.28 5.62 -23.29
CA PHE A 160 -2.06 5.26 -21.89
C PHE A 160 -1.23 6.33 -21.19
N ILE A 161 -1.71 6.85 -20.07
CA ILE A 161 -1.03 7.84 -19.24
C ILE A 161 -0.71 7.21 -17.91
N ASP A 162 0.57 6.89 -17.67
CA ASP A 162 1.01 6.33 -16.38
C ASP A 162 1.36 7.45 -15.39
N GLU A 163 1.09 7.18 -14.10
CA GLU A 163 1.32 8.11 -12.98
C GLU A 163 0.71 9.49 -13.20
N ILE A 164 -0.54 9.54 -13.67
CA ILE A 164 -1.23 10.79 -14.03
C ILE A 164 -1.27 11.81 -12.87
N ASP A 165 -1.19 11.36 -11.63
CA ASP A 165 -1.14 12.20 -10.43
C ASP A 165 0.10 13.13 -10.40
N ALA A 166 1.16 12.82 -11.14
CA ALA A 166 2.33 13.68 -11.26
C ALA A 166 2.04 15.00 -12.00
N ILE A 167 1.07 15.00 -12.93
CA ILE A 167 0.72 16.18 -13.74
C ILE A 167 -0.62 16.80 -13.39
N THR A 168 -1.42 16.16 -12.53
CA THR A 168 -2.80 16.57 -12.25
C THR A 168 -3.12 16.71 -10.75
N PRO A 169 -2.29 17.41 -9.95
CA PRO A 169 -2.58 17.61 -8.55
C PRO A 169 -3.82 18.47 -8.34
N LYS A 170 -4.52 18.29 -7.20
CA LYS A 170 -5.67 19.13 -6.81
C LYS A 170 -5.28 20.61 -6.86
N ARG A 171 -6.18 21.46 -7.36
CA ARG A 171 -5.94 22.92 -7.49
C ARG A 171 -5.57 23.61 -6.19
N GLU A 172 -6.05 23.09 -5.06
CA GLU A 172 -5.75 23.57 -3.71
C GLU A 172 -4.33 23.25 -3.26
N SER A 173 -3.78 22.13 -3.73
CA SER A 173 -2.44 21.65 -3.42
C SER A 173 -1.41 21.99 -4.50
N ALA A 174 -1.84 22.49 -5.66
CA ALA A 174 -0.97 22.87 -6.75
C ALA A 174 -0.15 24.12 -6.37
N GLN A 175 1.11 23.93 -6.09
CA GLN A 175 2.04 25.00 -5.65
C GLN A 175 2.52 25.88 -6.81
N ARG A 176 2.38 25.42 -8.06
CA ARG A 176 2.90 26.10 -9.24
C ARG A 176 1.79 26.40 -10.25
N GLU A 177 1.80 27.60 -10.81
CA GLU A 177 0.90 28.00 -11.92
C GLU A 177 1.02 27.08 -13.13
N MET A 178 2.20 26.51 -13.36
CA MET A 178 2.48 25.55 -14.43
C MET A 178 1.60 24.29 -14.31
N GLU A 179 1.45 23.73 -13.11
CA GLU A 179 0.62 22.53 -12.87
C GLU A 179 -0.84 22.80 -13.23
N LYS A 180 -1.36 23.96 -12.85
CA LYS A 180 -2.74 24.37 -13.21
C LYS A 180 -2.95 24.48 -14.73
N ARG A 181 -1.93 24.93 -15.47
CA ARG A 181 -1.99 25.05 -16.94
C ARG A 181 -1.96 23.66 -17.61
N ILE A 182 -1.12 22.75 -17.12
CA ILE A 182 -1.06 21.37 -17.63
C ILE A 182 -2.42 20.68 -17.42
N VAL A 183 -3.04 20.82 -16.23
CA VAL A 183 -4.36 20.29 -15.96
C VAL A 183 -5.41 20.89 -16.93
N ALA A 184 -5.40 22.20 -17.11
CA ALA A 184 -6.32 22.88 -18.03
C ALA A 184 -6.13 22.40 -19.48
N GLN A 185 -4.88 22.20 -19.91
CA GLN A 185 -4.58 21.69 -21.26
C GLN A 185 -5.07 20.23 -21.41
N LEU A 186 -4.85 19.36 -20.40
CA LEU A 186 -5.34 17.99 -20.43
C LEU A 186 -6.88 17.94 -20.54
N LEU A 187 -7.57 18.76 -19.75
CA LEU A 187 -9.03 18.87 -19.82
C LEU A 187 -9.50 19.24 -21.22
N THR A 188 -8.86 20.23 -21.86
CA THR A 188 -9.17 20.62 -23.23
C THR A 188 -8.89 19.49 -24.22
N CYS A 189 -7.77 18.81 -24.10
CA CYS A 189 -7.42 17.67 -24.95
C CYS A 189 -8.45 16.54 -24.84
N MET A 190 -8.90 16.20 -23.61
CA MET A 190 -9.93 15.18 -23.37
C MET A 190 -11.29 15.59 -23.96
N ASP A 191 -11.68 16.85 -23.83
CA ASP A 191 -12.94 17.37 -24.37
C ASP A 191 -12.95 17.36 -25.90
N ASP A 192 -11.79 17.38 -26.54
CA ASP A 192 -11.61 17.30 -27.98
C ASP A 192 -11.65 15.89 -28.59
N LEU A 193 -11.73 14.83 -27.76
CA LEU A 193 -11.80 13.42 -28.23
C LEU A 193 -13.22 12.92 -28.50
N THR A 194 -14.12 13.79 -28.96
CA THR A 194 -15.47 13.35 -29.37
C THR A 194 -15.43 12.65 -30.73
N LEU A 195 -16.29 11.66 -30.95
CA LEU A 195 -16.40 10.96 -32.25
C LEU A 195 -16.63 11.91 -33.42
N GLU A 196 -17.32 13.03 -33.18
CA GLU A 196 -17.56 14.08 -34.20
C GLU A 196 -16.25 14.76 -34.63
N LYS A 197 -15.31 14.97 -33.71
CA LYS A 197 -14.01 15.62 -33.96
C LYS A 197 -12.93 14.67 -34.45
N THR A 198 -13.17 13.36 -34.36
CA THR A 198 -12.25 12.31 -34.77
C THR A 198 -12.72 11.53 -36.00
N ASP A 199 -13.59 12.11 -36.81
CA ASP A 199 -14.15 11.50 -38.03
C ASP A 199 -14.79 10.12 -37.76
N GLY A 200 -15.45 9.95 -36.62
CA GLY A 200 -16.12 8.72 -36.21
C GLY A 200 -15.16 7.60 -35.73
N LYS A 201 -13.89 7.89 -35.60
CA LYS A 201 -12.88 6.93 -35.10
C LYS A 201 -12.61 7.16 -33.62
N PRO A 202 -12.75 6.14 -32.76
CA PRO A 202 -12.59 6.30 -31.33
C PRO A 202 -11.12 6.47 -30.93
N VAL A 203 -10.89 7.35 -29.95
CA VAL A 203 -9.64 7.47 -29.19
C VAL A 203 -9.99 7.29 -27.72
N ILE A 204 -9.45 6.26 -27.09
CA ILE A 204 -9.69 5.98 -25.67
C ILE A 204 -8.42 6.24 -24.89
N VAL A 205 -8.56 6.92 -23.75
CA VAL A 205 -7.46 7.25 -22.85
C VAL A 205 -7.58 6.40 -21.60
N LEU A 206 -6.62 5.50 -21.38
CA LEU A 206 -6.45 4.82 -20.11
C LEU A 206 -5.47 5.62 -19.25
N ALA A 207 -5.84 5.98 -18.05
CA ALA A 207 -4.92 6.62 -17.10
C ALA A 207 -4.69 5.74 -15.88
N ALA A 208 -3.47 5.70 -15.38
CA ALA A 208 -3.12 4.96 -14.17
C ALA A 208 -2.65 5.91 -13.06
N THR A 209 -3.09 5.63 -11.83
CA THR A 209 -2.63 6.35 -10.64
C THR A 209 -2.58 5.44 -9.42
N ASN A 210 -1.64 5.71 -8.54
CA ASN A 210 -1.58 5.11 -7.21
C ASN A 210 -2.36 5.95 -6.17
N ARG A 211 -2.75 7.20 -6.53
CA ARG A 211 -3.36 8.19 -5.61
C ARG A 211 -4.57 8.87 -6.24
N PRO A 212 -5.72 8.19 -6.35
CA PRO A 212 -6.92 8.74 -6.99
C PRO A 212 -7.40 10.04 -6.31
N ASP A 213 -7.17 10.18 -5.00
CA ASP A 213 -7.58 11.37 -4.26
C ASP A 213 -6.72 12.60 -4.49
N SER A 214 -5.54 12.45 -5.08
CA SER A 214 -4.68 13.58 -5.45
C SER A 214 -5.10 14.27 -6.74
N LEU A 215 -5.93 13.61 -7.56
CA LEU A 215 -6.37 14.13 -8.84
C LEU A 215 -7.36 15.31 -8.72
N ASP A 216 -7.28 16.25 -9.66
CA ASP A 216 -8.27 17.32 -9.78
C ASP A 216 -9.66 16.73 -10.09
N ALA A 217 -10.67 17.12 -9.29
CA ALA A 217 -12.03 16.64 -9.43
C ALA A 217 -12.65 16.93 -10.82
N ALA A 218 -12.16 17.92 -11.56
CA ALA A 218 -12.62 18.22 -12.91
C ALA A 218 -12.27 17.12 -13.92
N LEU A 219 -11.23 16.30 -13.66
CA LEU A 219 -10.87 15.16 -14.52
C LEU A 219 -11.81 13.97 -14.34
N ARG A 220 -12.44 13.84 -13.18
CA ARG A 220 -13.35 12.73 -12.82
C ARG A 220 -14.81 13.02 -13.17
N ARG A 221 -15.07 14.03 -14.01
CA ARG A 221 -16.41 14.39 -14.47
C ARG A 221 -16.77 13.67 -15.77
N GLY A 222 -18.08 13.56 -16.03
CA GLY A 222 -18.62 12.94 -17.24
C GLY A 222 -17.95 13.40 -18.54
N GLY A 223 -17.64 12.45 -19.42
CA GLY A 223 -16.94 12.66 -20.68
C GLY A 223 -15.41 12.76 -20.57
N ARG A 224 -14.81 12.51 -19.41
CA ARG A 224 -13.37 12.46 -19.16
C ARG A 224 -13.03 11.12 -18.49
N PHE A 225 -12.42 11.10 -17.32
CA PHE A 225 -12.19 9.87 -16.53
C PHE A 225 -13.39 9.62 -15.60
N ASP A 226 -14.56 9.42 -16.17
CA ASP A 226 -15.80 9.15 -15.43
C ASP A 226 -15.99 7.67 -15.09
N LYS A 227 -15.21 6.82 -15.70
CA LYS A 227 -15.14 5.39 -15.38
C LYS A 227 -13.87 5.10 -14.60
N GLU A 228 -14.06 4.56 -13.40
CA GLU A 228 -12.97 4.25 -12.48
C GLU A 228 -12.98 2.75 -12.19
N ILE A 229 -11.82 2.12 -12.36
CA ILE A 229 -11.61 0.70 -12.07
C ILE A 229 -10.59 0.59 -10.94
N ASN A 230 -10.99 -0.03 -9.85
CA ASN A 230 -10.16 -0.22 -8.68
C ASN A 230 -9.40 -1.55 -8.75
N MET A 231 -8.08 -1.48 -8.81
CA MET A 231 -7.20 -2.65 -8.76
C MET A 231 -6.69 -2.85 -7.33
N THR A 232 -7.30 -3.78 -6.61
CA THR A 232 -6.99 -4.04 -5.19
C THR A 232 -5.77 -4.94 -5.00
N VAL A 233 -5.30 -5.07 -3.74
CA VAL A 233 -4.31 -6.09 -3.38
C VAL A 233 -4.92 -7.48 -3.61
N PRO A 234 -4.24 -8.40 -4.30
CA PRO A 234 -4.82 -9.68 -4.68
C PRO A 234 -5.13 -10.56 -3.47
N SER A 235 -6.31 -11.18 -3.48
CA SER A 235 -6.74 -12.21 -2.52
C SER A 235 -5.97 -13.53 -2.73
N GLU A 236 -6.06 -14.48 -1.79
CA GLU A 236 -5.37 -15.77 -1.89
C GLU A 236 -5.64 -16.51 -3.22
N PRO A 237 -6.90 -16.70 -3.68
CA PRO A 237 -7.17 -17.36 -4.96
C PRO A 237 -6.68 -16.55 -6.17
N VAL A 238 -6.67 -15.23 -6.07
CA VAL A 238 -6.12 -14.36 -7.12
C VAL A 238 -4.59 -14.49 -7.18
N ARG A 239 -3.89 -14.54 -6.02
CA ARG A 239 -2.44 -14.78 -5.99
C ARG A 239 -2.07 -16.14 -6.59
N GLU A 240 -2.85 -17.19 -6.33
CA GLU A 240 -2.64 -18.48 -6.97
C GLU A 240 -2.69 -18.36 -8.50
N LYS A 241 -3.70 -17.67 -9.06
CA LYS A 241 -3.83 -17.44 -10.50
C LYS A 241 -2.65 -16.62 -11.05
N ILE A 242 -2.19 -15.59 -10.31
CA ILE A 242 -1.05 -14.77 -10.72
C ILE A 242 0.23 -15.62 -10.76
N ILE A 243 0.51 -16.42 -9.72
CA ILE A 243 1.70 -17.28 -9.69
C ILE A 243 1.67 -18.27 -10.86
N ARG A 244 0.51 -18.89 -11.14
CA ARG A 244 0.35 -19.79 -12.30
C ARG A 244 0.62 -19.09 -13.63
N ALA A 245 0.16 -17.85 -13.81
CA ALA A 245 0.40 -17.07 -15.02
C ALA A 245 1.90 -16.74 -15.17
N LEU A 246 2.56 -16.28 -14.10
CA LEU A 246 3.97 -15.92 -14.10
C LEU A 246 4.91 -17.11 -14.35
N THR A 247 4.53 -18.28 -13.82
CA THR A 247 5.34 -19.51 -13.95
C THR A 247 5.06 -20.31 -15.22
N ARG A 248 4.08 -19.91 -16.05
CA ARG A 248 3.63 -20.63 -17.25
C ARG A 248 4.76 -20.92 -18.25
N LYS A 249 5.73 -19.99 -18.38
CA LYS A 249 6.89 -20.11 -19.31
C LYS A 249 8.09 -20.80 -18.67
N MET A 250 8.01 -21.15 -17.36
CA MET A 250 9.09 -21.81 -16.62
C MET A 250 8.89 -23.32 -16.58
N ARG A 251 9.97 -24.04 -16.44
CA ARG A 251 9.89 -25.47 -16.12
C ARG A 251 9.81 -25.64 -14.61
N LEU A 252 8.79 -26.34 -14.17
CA LEU A 252 8.46 -26.56 -12.79
C LEU A 252 8.59 -28.04 -12.46
N ALA A 253 9.07 -28.34 -11.28
CA ALA A 253 9.00 -29.68 -10.71
C ALA A 253 7.53 -30.06 -10.41
N ASN A 254 7.25 -31.37 -10.43
CA ASN A 254 5.88 -31.87 -10.21
C ASN A 254 5.37 -31.69 -8.76
N ASP A 255 6.22 -31.22 -7.85
CA ASP A 255 5.93 -31.02 -6.42
C ASP A 255 5.37 -29.64 -6.07
N LEU A 256 5.18 -28.74 -7.06
CA LEU A 256 4.83 -27.35 -6.81
C LEU A 256 3.36 -27.19 -6.33
N ASP A 257 3.20 -26.74 -5.09
CA ASP A 257 1.89 -26.44 -4.50
C ASP A 257 1.59 -24.93 -4.53
N PHE A 258 0.87 -24.51 -5.57
CA PHE A 258 0.47 -23.11 -5.76
C PHE A 258 -0.43 -22.58 -4.65
N LYS A 259 -1.27 -23.43 -4.04
CA LYS A 259 -2.18 -23.03 -2.94
C LYS A 259 -1.38 -22.69 -1.69
N THR A 260 -0.41 -23.53 -1.33
CA THR A 260 0.46 -23.26 -0.18
C THR A 260 1.31 -22.01 -0.41
N LEU A 261 1.81 -21.78 -1.63
CA LEU A 261 2.54 -20.56 -1.96
C LEU A 261 1.64 -19.31 -1.85
N ALA A 262 0.43 -19.36 -2.38
CA ALA A 262 -0.54 -18.27 -2.26
C ALA A 262 -0.92 -17.97 -0.80
N LYS A 263 -1.05 -19.00 0.03
CA LYS A 263 -1.32 -18.87 1.46
C LYS A 263 -0.15 -18.22 2.22
N ARG A 264 1.10 -18.51 1.83
CA ARG A 264 2.32 -17.99 2.47
C ARG A 264 2.75 -16.61 1.96
N THR A 265 2.06 -16.02 0.99
CA THR A 265 2.34 -14.69 0.41
C THR A 265 1.25 -13.66 0.72
N PRO A 266 0.83 -13.47 2.00
CA PRO A 266 -0.19 -12.48 2.34
C PRO A 266 0.33 -11.06 2.05
N GLY A 267 -0.50 -10.24 1.39
CA GLY A 267 -0.17 -8.85 1.06
C GLY A 267 0.84 -8.66 -0.07
N PHE A 268 1.22 -9.73 -0.78
CA PHE A 268 2.03 -9.61 -1.99
C PHE A 268 1.17 -9.10 -3.15
N VAL A 269 1.68 -8.12 -3.88
CA VAL A 269 1.10 -7.65 -5.14
C VAL A 269 1.72 -8.40 -6.33
N GLY A 270 1.20 -8.18 -7.54
CA GLY A 270 1.72 -8.84 -8.75
C GLY A 270 3.21 -8.65 -8.97
N ALA A 271 3.75 -7.46 -8.68
CA ALA A 271 5.19 -7.18 -8.77
C ALA A 271 6.01 -8.00 -7.76
N ASP A 272 5.54 -8.13 -6.51
CA ASP A 272 6.22 -8.94 -5.49
C ASP A 272 6.21 -10.43 -5.84
N LEU A 273 5.10 -10.93 -6.41
CA LEU A 273 4.99 -12.31 -6.87
C LEU A 273 5.92 -12.58 -8.06
N ASN A 274 6.08 -11.60 -8.96
CA ASN A 274 7.05 -11.69 -10.06
C ASN A 274 8.48 -11.72 -9.54
N ASP A 275 8.81 -10.90 -8.54
CA ASP A 275 10.12 -10.92 -7.86
C ASP A 275 10.36 -12.26 -7.15
N LEU A 276 9.31 -12.84 -6.54
CA LEU A 276 9.36 -14.18 -5.93
C LEU A 276 9.70 -15.26 -6.96
N VAL A 277 9.02 -15.24 -8.10
CA VAL A 277 9.27 -16.20 -9.20
C VAL A 277 10.68 -16.05 -9.75
N ALA A 278 11.14 -14.81 -9.97
CA ALA A 278 12.51 -14.53 -10.44
C ALA A 278 13.57 -14.98 -9.42
N THR A 279 13.34 -14.69 -8.13
CA THR A 279 14.27 -15.09 -7.05
C THR A 279 14.30 -16.61 -6.87
N ALA A 280 13.16 -17.31 -6.97
CA ALA A 280 13.10 -18.77 -6.92
C ALA A 280 13.86 -19.39 -8.10
N GLY A 281 13.72 -18.83 -9.31
CA GLY A 281 14.52 -19.22 -10.47
C GLY A 281 16.02 -19.05 -10.26
N ALA A 282 16.44 -17.92 -9.65
CA ALA A 282 17.85 -17.68 -9.31
C ALA A 282 18.38 -18.68 -8.26
N VAL A 283 17.55 -19.07 -7.27
CA VAL A 283 17.90 -20.10 -6.28
C VAL A 283 18.06 -21.46 -6.94
N ALA A 284 17.14 -21.84 -7.84
CA ALA A 284 17.21 -23.08 -8.59
C ALA A 284 18.49 -23.16 -9.46
N ILE A 285 18.83 -22.06 -10.17
CA ILE A 285 20.08 -21.99 -10.95
C ILE A 285 21.30 -22.12 -10.03
N LYS A 286 21.30 -21.47 -8.87
CA LYS A 286 22.40 -21.61 -7.91
C LYS A 286 22.55 -23.04 -7.43
N ARG A 287 21.44 -23.71 -7.06
CA ARG A 287 21.43 -25.13 -6.68
C ARG A 287 22.01 -26.02 -7.77
N TYR A 288 21.65 -25.78 -9.02
CA TYR A 288 22.20 -26.51 -10.16
C TYR A 288 23.71 -26.32 -10.32
N LEU A 289 24.21 -25.08 -10.19
CA LEU A 289 25.63 -24.79 -10.22
C LEU A 289 26.40 -25.47 -9.06
N ASP A 290 25.81 -25.56 -7.90
CA ASP A 290 26.41 -26.24 -6.73
C ASP A 290 26.47 -27.78 -6.95
N ILE A 291 25.46 -28.37 -7.63
CA ILE A 291 25.49 -29.79 -8.04
C ILE A 291 26.57 -30.04 -9.07
N LEU A 292 26.72 -29.16 -10.07
CA LEU A 292 27.79 -29.29 -11.07
C LEU A 292 29.18 -29.26 -10.45
N LYS A 293 29.40 -28.40 -9.45
CA LYS A 293 30.65 -28.33 -8.66
C LYS A 293 30.94 -29.63 -7.92
N SER A 294 29.93 -30.22 -7.29
CA SER A 294 30.10 -31.46 -6.54
C SER A 294 30.42 -32.65 -7.46
N ASN A 295 29.95 -32.59 -8.70
CA ASN A 295 30.18 -33.66 -9.69
C ASN A 295 31.52 -33.50 -10.45
N SER A 296 32.09 -32.30 -10.55
CA SER A 296 33.33 -32.05 -11.29
C SER A 296 34.59 -32.43 -10.51
N GLY A 297 34.53 -32.63 -9.20
CA GLY A 297 35.64 -33.18 -8.38
C GLY A 297 36.94 -32.36 -8.38
N GLU A 298 37.00 -31.23 -9.07
CA GLU A 298 38.18 -30.37 -9.14
C GLU A 298 38.10 -29.28 -8.05
N GLU A 299 38.85 -29.50 -6.96
CA GLU A 299 39.23 -28.40 -6.05
C GLU A 299 40.19 -27.48 -6.82
N MET A 300 39.69 -26.39 -7.38
CA MET A 300 40.56 -25.34 -7.89
C MET A 300 41.27 -24.65 -6.74
N ASP A 301 42.57 -24.87 -6.64
CA ASP A 301 43.45 -24.16 -5.71
C ASP A 301 43.53 -22.68 -6.10
N ILE A 302 42.76 -21.87 -5.41
CA ILE A 302 42.95 -20.41 -5.42
C ILE A 302 43.85 -20.10 -4.22
N GLU A 303 45.05 -19.57 -4.52
CA GLU A 303 45.96 -19.09 -3.44
C GLU A 303 45.18 -18.19 -2.47
N GLU A 304 45.00 -18.71 -1.27
CA GLU A 304 44.34 -17.99 -0.17
C GLU A 304 45.32 -16.92 0.35
N SER A 305 45.11 -15.68 -0.09
CA SER A 305 45.75 -14.55 0.57
C SER A 305 45.01 -14.27 1.89
N GLU A 306 45.68 -14.25 3.00
CA GLU A 306 45.17 -14.09 4.37
C GLU A 306 44.32 -12.80 4.60
N GLU A 307 44.28 -11.88 3.64
CA GLU A 307 43.58 -10.58 3.74
C GLU A 307 42.16 -10.56 3.15
N VAL A 308 41.67 -11.62 2.50
CA VAL A 308 40.38 -11.60 1.79
C VAL A 308 39.31 -12.38 2.55
N SER A 309 38.17 -11.74 2.80
CA SER A 309 37.01 -12.38 3.46
C SER A 309 36.61 -13.69 2.73
N PRO A 310 36.33 -14.80 3.46
CA PRO A 310 35.93 -16.09 2.89
C PRO A 310 34.79 -16.00 1.86
N LYS A 311 33.85 -15.06 2.09
CA LYS A 311 32.73 -14.79 1.15
C LYS A 311 33.19 -14.23 -0.21
N ILE A 312 34.24 -13.42 -0.22
CA ILE A 312 34.78 -12.85 -1.46
C ILE A 312 35.54 -13.92 -2.26
N THR A 313 36.25 -14.80 -1.57
CA THR A 313 36.94 -15.95 -2.18
C THR A 313 35.93 -16.91 -2.80
N GLU A 314 34.83 -17.21 -2.10
CA GLU A 314 33.73 -18.02 -2.63
C GLU A 314 33.08 -17.38 -3.85
N LEU A 315 32.85 -16.06 -3.85
CA LEU A 315 32.32 -15.32 -4.98
C LEU A 315 33.26 -15.37 -6.19
N ARG A 316 34.57 -15.24 -5.99
CA ARG A 316 35.57 -15.36 -7.07
C ARG A 316 35.58 -16.75 -7.66
N ARG A 317 35.50 -17.81 -6.83
CA ARG A 317 35.36 -19.20 -7.31
C ARG A 317 34.13 -19.38 -8.18
N LEU A 318 32.98 -18.84 -7.74
CA LEU A 318 31.73 -18.85 -8.52
C LEU A 318 31.88 -18.17 -9.87
N ILE A 319 32.53 -17.01 -9.93
CA ILE A 319 32.72 -16.25 -11.17
C ILE A 319 33.66 -17.00 -12.14
N MET A 320 34.73 -17.59 -11.64
CA MET A 320 35.68 -18.36 -12.47
C MET A 320 35.00 -19.61 -13.06
N HIS A 321 34.33 -20.38 -12.21
CA HIS A 321 33.61 -21.59 -12.63
C HIS A 321 32.51 -21.28 -13.68
N ALA A 322 31.77 -20.19 -13.50
CA ALA A 322 30.73 -19.75 -14.44
C ALA A 322 31.30 -19.28 -15.79
N LYS A 323 32.58 -18.87 -15.83
CA LYS A 323 33.28 -18.49 -17.08
C LYS A 323 33.89 -19.66 -17.82
N GLU A 324 34.32 -20.69 -17.10
CA GLU A 324 35.09 -21.82 -17.66
C GLU A 324 34.20 -23.00 -18.05
N THR A 325 33.02 -23.14 -17.49
CA THR A 325 32.04 -24.16 -17.91
C THR A 325 31.42 -23.77 -19.24
N PRO A 326 31.76 -24.43 -20.37
CA PRO A 326 31.06 -24.21 -21.63
C PRO A 326 29.60 -24.62 -21.42
N VAL A 327 28.67 -23.75 -21.79
CA VAL A 327 27.24 -24.08 -21.86
C VAL A 327 27.10 -25.13 -22.96
N GLY A 328 27.16 -26.42 -22.60
CA GLY A 328 26.98 -27.51 -23.54
C GLY A 328 25.59 -27.46 -24.16
N GLU A 329 25.44 -27.88 -25.39
CA GLU A 329 24.15 -27.93 -26.12
C GLU A 329 23.12 -28.86 -25.45
N GLU A 330 23.51 -29.74 -24.54
CA GLU A 330 22.66 -30.43 -23.56
C GLU A 330 22.61 -29.66 -22.24
N SER A 331 22.07 -28.43 -22.24
CA SER A 331 21.74 -27.72 -21.00
C SER A 331 20.71 -28.55 -20.26
N GLN A 332 21.15 -29.27 -19.22
CA GLN A 332 20.25 -29.95 -18.30
C GLN A 332 19.33 -28.89 -17.72
N VAL A 333 18.09 -29.06 -18.03
CA VAL A 333 17.06 -28.08 -17.74
C VAL A 333 16.83 -28.06 -16.23
N VAL A 334 16.97 -26.89 -15.64
CA VAL A 334 16.75 -26.69 -14.21
C VAL A 334 15.27 -26.59 -13.95
N ASP A 335 14.70 -27.58 -13.26
CA ASP A 335 13.33 -27.51 -12.78
C ASP A 335 13.30 -26.76 -11.44
N VAL A 336 12.38 -25.77 -11.34
CA VAL A 336 12.19 -24.99 -10.12
C VAL A 336 11.27 -25.76 -9.17
N SER A 337 11.75 -26.08 -7.98
CA SER A 337 11.06 -26.87 -6.97
C SER A 337 10.33 -26.01 -5.94
N ASN A 338 9.49 -26.62 -5.13
CA ASN A 338 8.80 -25.97 -4.02
C ASN A 338 9.78 -25.43 -2.97
N GLU A 339 10.91 -26.12 -2.73
CA GLU A 339 11.96 -25.68 -1.82
C GLU A 339 12.63 -24.38 -2.25
N ASP A 340 12.83 -24.20 -3.58
CA ASP A 340 13.42 -22.98 -4.11
C ASP A 340 12.55 -21.77 -3.82
N PHE A 341 11.20 -21.91 -3.94
CA PHE A 341 10.24 -20.87 -3.55
C PHE A 341 10.26 -20.58 -2.04
N PHE A 342 10.33 -21.60 -1.21
CA PHE A 342 10.40 -21.40 0.25
C PHE A 342 11.71 -20.77 0.70
N THR A 343 12.81 -21.02 0.00
CA THR A 343 14.10 -20.37 0.23
C THR A 343 14.11 -18.91 -0.24
N ALA A 344 13.34 -18.60 -1.30
CA ALA A 344 13.20 -17.24 -1.84
C ALA A 344 12.27 -16.36 -0.98
N LEU A 345 11.20 -16.94 -0.42
CA LEU A 345 10.14 -16.24 0.29
C LEU A 345 10.63 -15.28 1.41
N PRO A 346 11.54 -15.67 2.33
CA PRO A 346 12.02 -14.78 3.38
C PRO A 346 12.89 -13.62 2.89
N LYS A 347 13.36 -13.66 1.64
CA LYS A 347 14.21 -12.61 1.06
C LYS A 347 13.39 -11.43 0.52
N ILE A 348 12.08 -11.63 0.31
CA ILE A 348 11.21 -10.66 -0.32
C ILE A 348 10.27 -10.07 0.72
N GLN A 349 10.21 -8.75 0.78
CA GLN A 349 9.27 -8.03 1.64
C GLN A 349 8.11 -7.51 0.80
N PRO A 350 6.85 -7.76 1.22
CA PRO A 350 5.67 -7.29 0.49
C PRO A 350 5.68 -5.77 0.34
N SER A 351 5.41 -5.28 -0.86
CA SER A 351 5.31 -3.85 -1.18
C SER A 351 4.21 -3.18 -0.37
N SER A 352 3.11 -3.89 -0.10
CA SER A 352 2.03 -3.39 0.73
C SER A 352 2.48 -3.03 2.16
N LYS A 353 3.44 -3.75 2.74
CA LYS A 353 4.03 -3.40 4.06
C LYS A 353 4.93 -2.17 3.99
N ARG A 354 5.68 -1.99 2.89
CA ARG A 354 6.58 -0.83 2.72
C ARG A 354 5.81 0.49 2.56
N GLU A 355 4.66 0.44 1.92
CA GLU A 355 3.85 1.63 1.61
C GLU A 355 2.71 1.86 2.61
N GLY A 356 2.59 1.03 3.66
CA GLY A 356 1.57 1.13 4.69
C GLY A 356 0.16 0.80 4.21
N PHE A 357 0.05 -0.03 3.15
CA PHE A 357 -1.24 -0.58 2.74
C PHE A 357 -1.74 -1.61 3.75
N ALA A 358 -3.05 -1.77 3.78
CA ALA A 358 -3.72 -2.74 4.62
C ALA A 358 -3.29 -4.17 4.24
N THR A 359 -2.91 -4.97 5.23
CA THR A 359 -2.54 -6.39 5.04
C THR A 359 -3.31 -7.24 6.03
N ILE A 360 -3.64 -8.48 5.64
CA ILE A 360 -4.24 -9.43 6.56
C ILE A 360 -3.18 -9.86 7.59
N PRO A 361 -3.44 -9.74 8.89
CA PRO A 361 -2.51 -10.19 9.94
C PRO A 361 -2.39 -11.70 9.98
N ASP A 362 -1.26 -12.23 10.46
CA ASP A 362 -1.03 -13.67 10.58
C ASP A 362 -1.59 -14.25 11.90
N THR A 363 -2.12 -13.42 12.81
CA THR A 363 -2.65 -13.81 14.13
C THR A 363 -3.98 -14.54 13.97
N THR A 364 -4.09 -15.74 14.50
CA THR A 364 -5.30 -16.58 14.47
C THR A 364 -5.99 -16.64 15.83
N TRP A 365 -7.24 -17.13 15.89
CA TRP A 365 -7.90 -17.42 17.17
C TRP A 365 -7.16 -18.43 18.05
N ALA A 366 -6.35 -19.31 17.45
CA ALA A 366 -5.54 -20.29 18.17
C ALA A 366 -4.38 -19.63 18.94
N ASP A 367 -4.00 -18.41 18.60
CA ASP A 367 -2.94 -17.66 19.29
C ASP A 367 -3.47 -16.87 20.50
N ILE A 368 -4.78 -16.98 20.78
CA ILE A 368 -5.46 -16.33 21.91
C ILE A 368 -5.98 -17.41 22.83
N GLY A 369 -5.33 -17.62 23.97
CA GLY A 369 -5.67 -18.69 24.94
C GLY A 369 -6.84 -18.38 25.87
N ALA A 370 -7.57 -17.25 25.67
CA ALA A 370 -8.63 -16.83 26.59
C ALA A 370 -9.71 -16.02 25.87
N LEU A 371 -10.61 -15.37 26.65
CA LEU A 371 -11.58 -14.39 26.17
C LEU A 371 -12.67 -14.98 25.25
N GLY A 372 -13.15 -16.21 25.52
CA GLY A 372 -14.16 -16.88 24.70
C GLY A 372 -15.40 -16.03 24.43
N GLY A 373 -16.03 -15.45 25.46
CA GLY A 373 -17.22 -14.61 25.29
C GLY A 373 -16.97 -13.36 24.44
N VAL A 374 -15.80 -12.71 24.58
CA VAL A 374 -15.46 -11.53 23.75
C VAL A 374 -15.22 -11.94 22.30
N ARG A 375 -14.67 -13.15 22.07
CA ARG A 375 -14.46 -13.69 20.72
C ARG A 375 -15.78 -13.97 20.02
N ASP A 376 -16.75 -14.57 20.72
CA ASP A 376 -18.08 -14.86 20.18
C ASP A 376 -18.83 -13.57 19.80
N GLU A 377 -18.77 -12.53 20.65
CA GLU A 377 -19.34 -11.22 20.36
C GLU A 377 -18.68 -10.55 19.16
N LEU A 378 -17.35 -10.58 19.06
CA LEU A 378 -16.61 -10.05 17.92
C LEU A 378 -16.88 -10.85 16.63
N SER A 379 -17.06 -12.15 16.74
CA SER A 379 -17.44 -12.98 15.59
C SER A 379 -18.80 -12.56 15.05
N THR A 380 -19.78 -12.40 15.92
CA THR A 380 -21.14 -11.96 15.54
C THR A 380 -21.17 -10.53 15.01
N ALA A 381 -20.39 -9.62 15.62
CA ALA A 381 -20.41 -8.21 15.24
C ALA A 381 -19.65 -7.90 13.95
N ILE A 382 -18.57 -8.63 13.63
CA ILE A 382 -17.65 -8.28 12.53
C ILE A 382 -17.38 -9.42 11.57
N VAL A 383 -17.06 -10.65 12.09
CA VAL A 383 -16.63 -11.75 11.23
C VAL A 383 -17.79 -12.28 10.37
N GLU A 384 -18.94 -12.53 11.01
CA GLU A 384 -20.12 -13.04 10.31
C GLU A 384 -20.67 -12.09 9.25
N PRO A 385 -20.83 -10.76 9.50
CA PRO A 385 -21.29 -9.85 8.49
C PRO A 385 -20.34 -9.70 7.29
N ILE A 386 -19.03 -9.92 7.49
CA ILE A 386 -18.05 -9.91 6.40
C ILE A 386 -18.12 -11.20 5.58
N ARG A 387 -18.29 -12.34 6.24
CA ARG A 387 -18.31 -13.66 5.58
C ARG A 387 -19.63 -13.94 4.85
N ASN A 388 -20.73 -13.56 5.46
CA ASN A 388 -22.09 -13.88 5.03
C ASN A 388 -22.99 -12.64 4.95
N PRO A 389 -22.65 -11.63 4.12
CA PRO A 389 -23.41 -10.38 4.03
C PRO A 389 -24.87 -10.61 3.62
N GLU A 390 -25.13 -11.59 2.74
CA GLU A 390 -26.45 -11.91 2.23
C GLU A 390 -27.45 -12.31 3.33
N VAL A 391 -26.98 -12.97 4.41
CA VAL A 391 -27.81 -13.36 5.55
C VAL A 391 -28.32 -12.14 6.30
N TYR A 392 -27.45 -11.16 6.53
CA TYR A 392 -27.81 -9.91 7.22
C TYR A 392 -28.76 -9.06 6.40
N GLU A 393 -28.52 -8.97 5.09
CA GLU A 393 -29.40 -8.28 4.14
C GLU A 393 -30.79 -8.93 4.07
N SER A 394 -30.88 -10.25 4.06
CA SER A 394 -32.15 -10.99 4.00
C SER A 394 -33.03 -10.77 5.22
N VAL A 395 -32.42 -10.57 6.39
CA VAL A 395 -33.13 -10.28 7.66
C VAL A 395 -33.38 -8.79 7.85
N GLY A 396 -32.77 -7.93 7.02
CA GLY A 396 -32.89 -6.47 7.12
C GLY A 396 -32.15 -5.87 8.35
N ILE A 397 -31.21 -6.64 8.94
CA ILE A 397 -30.41 -6.18 10.06
C ILE A 397 -29.12 -5.58 9.53
N THR A 398 -28.81 -4.41 10.03
CA THR A 398 -27.56 -3.72 9.71
C THR A 398 -26.51 -4.08 10.76
N ALA A 399 -25.36 -4.59 10.31
CA ALA A 399 -24.24 -4.89 11.20
C ALA A 399 -23.75 -3.63 11.94
N PRO A 400 -23.25 -3.75 13.18
CA PRO A 400 -22.68 -2.62 13.90
C PRO A 400 -21.49 -2.03 13.15
N THR A 401 -21.40 -0.70 13.15
CA THR A 401 -20.36 0.02 12.41
C THR A 401 -19.01 -0.05 13.11
N GLY A 402 -19.02 -0.15 14.44
CA GLY A 402 -17.81 -0.14 15.23
C GLY A 402 -17.94 -0.77 16.61
N VAL A 403 -16.81 -1.31 17.06
CA VAL A 403 -16.65 -1.98 18.35
C VAL A 403 -15.57 -1.29 19.17
N LEU A 404 -15.83 -1.02 20.44
CA LEU A 404 -14.84 -0.52 21.39
C LEU A 404 -14.40 -1.64 22.35
N LEU A 405 -13.12 -2.02 22.27
CA LEU A 405 -12.47 -2.90 23.23
C LEU A 405 -11.88 -2.06 24.36
N TRP A 406 -12.38 -2.20 25.57
CA TRP A 406 -11.90 -1.43 26.70
C TRP A 406 -11.55 -2.31 27.90
N GLY A 407 -10.60 -1.88 28.71
CA GLY A 407 -10.15 -2.65 29.86
C GLY A 407 -8.67 -2.45 30.19
N PRO A 408 -8.14 -3.20 31.16
CA PRO A 408 -6.76 -3.07 31.61
C PRO A 408 -5.73 -3.27 30.49
N PRO A 409 -4.54 -2.67 30.61
CA PRO A 409 -3.45 -2.89 29.65
C PRO A 409 -2.95 -4.33 29.69
N GLY A 410 -2.42 -4.82 28.55
CA GLY A 410 -1.82 -6.16 28.47
C GLY A 410 -2.80 -7.33 28.38
N CYS A 411 -4.13 -7.10 28.30
CA CYS A 411 -5.16 -8.13 28.24
C CYS A 411 -5.47 -8.62 26.80
N GLY A 412 -4.66 -8.27 25.79
CA GLY A 412 -4.79 -8.83 24.44
C GLY A 412 -5.72 -8.09 23.48
N LYS A 413 -6.16 -6.85 23.75
CA LYS A 413 -7.06 -6.06 22.87
C LYS A 413 -6.53 -5.95 21.42
N THR A 414 -5.28 -5.64 21.26
CA THR A 414 -4.62 -5.55 19.93
C THR A 414 -4.52 -6.92 19.24
N LEU A 415 -4.32 -8.01 19.98
CA LEU A 415 -4.31 -9.38 19.44
C LEU A 415 -5.70 -9.79 18.97
N LEU A 416 -6.76 -9.49 19.73
CA LEU A 416 -8.14 -9.73 19.35
C LEU A 416 -8.49 -9.07 18.02
N ALA A 417 -8.16 -7.79 17.85
CA ALA A 417 -8.43 -7.07 16.62
C ALA A 417 -7.71 -7.67 15.40
N LYS A 418 -6.46 -8.11 15.57
CA LYS A 418 -5.72 -8.80 14.52
C LYS A 418 -6.33 -10.16 14.16
N ALA A 419 -6.74 -10.93 15.16
CA ALA A 419 -7.36 -12.24 14.94
C ALA A 419 -8.72 -12.09 14.24
N VAL A 420 -9.54 -11.09 14.58
CA VAL A 420 -10.79 -10.78 13.88
C VAL A 420 -10.53 -10.51 12.39
N ALA A 421 -9.52 -9.70 12.07
CA ALA A 421 -9.20 -9.39 10.69
C ALA A 421 -8.70 -10.62 9.90
N ASN A 422 -7.89 -11.47 10.53
CA ASN A 422 -7.46 -12.73 9.92
C ASN A 422 -8.65 -13.66 9.68
N GLU A 423 -9.47 -13.87 10.70
CA GLU A 423 -10.61 -14.78 10.63
C GLU A 423 -11.64 -14.33 9.59
N SER A 424 -11.92 -13.03 9.51
CA SER A 424 -12.80 -12.46 8.49
C SER A 424 -12.17 -12.38 7.10
N ARG A 425 -10.87 -12.68 6.96
CA ARG A 425 -10.07 -12.45 5.74
C ARG A 425 -10.12 -11.01 5.24
N ALA A 426 -10.32 -10.08 6.15
CA ALA A 426 -10.36 -8.65 5.85
C ALA A 426 -8.98 -8.01 5.93
N ASN A 427 -8.76 -7.00 5.11
CA ASN A 427 -7.60 -6.15 5.22
C ASN A 427 -7.58 -5.41 6.56
N PHE A 428 -6.41 -5.20 7.14
CA PHE A 428 -6.25 -4.64 8.47
C PHE A 428 -5.39 -3.37 8.44
N ILE A 429 -5.97 -2.27 8.86
CA ILE A 429 -5.26 -0.99 9.02
C ILE A 429 -5.13 -0.70 10.50
N SER A 430 -3.94 -0.83 11.05
CA SER A 430 -3.67 -0.47 12.45
C SER A 430 -3.12 0.94 12.54
N VAL A 431 -3.73 1.73 13.40
CA VAL A 431 -3.39 3.14 13.65
C VAL A 431 -3.28 3.35 15.15
N LYS A 432 -2.17 3.88 15.63
CA LYS A 432 -2.05 4.28 17.02
C LYS A 432 -2.46 5.74 17.18
N GLY A 433 -3.28 6.03 18.21
CA GLY A 433 -3.74 7.37 18.47
C GLY A 433 -2.65 8.45 18.44
N PRO A 434 -1.53 8.29 19.15
CA PRO A 434 -0.43 9.25 19.13
C PRO A 434 0.22 9.48 17.77
N GLU A 435 0.21 8.50 16.85
CA GLU A 435 0.81 8.62 15.52
C GLU A 435 0.05 9.59 14.60
N LEU A 436 -1.23 9.81 14.85
CA LEU A 436 -2.06 10.76 14.11
C LEU A 436 -1.95 12.20 14.62
N LEU A 437 -1.36 12.40 15.81
CA LEU A 437 -1.22 13.71 16.42
C LEU A 437 0.10 14.36 15.98
N ASN A 438 0.04 15.16 14.93
CA ASN A 438 1.16 15.96 14.46
C ASN A 438 1.15 17.36 15.05
N LYS A 439 2.34 17.98 15.14
CA LYS A 439 2.51 19.35 15.66
C LYS A 439 1.94 20.45 14.73
N PHE A 440 1.66 20.10 13.47
CA PHE A 440 1.20 21.06 12.47
C PHE A 440 -0.32 21.02 12.34
N VAL A 441 -0.95 22.19 12.31
CA VAL A 441 -2.40 22.34 12.17
C VAL A 441 -2.86 21.81 10.81
N GLY A 442 -3.87 20.95 10.81
CA GLY A 442 -4.45 20.36 9.58
C GLY A 442 -3.82 19.05 9.10
N GLU A 443 -2.59 18.71 9.50
CA GLU A 443 -1.96 17.43 9.10
C GLU A 443 -2.61 16.23 9.80
N SER A 444 -2.97 16.37 11.07
CA SER A 444 -3.66 15.32 11.82
C SER A 444 -5.04 15.00 11.23
N GLU A 445 -5.81 16.02 10.85
CA GLU A 445 -7.11 15.86 10.19
C GLU A 445 -6.95 15.15 8.82
N ARG A 446 -5.92 15.55 8.05
CA ARG A 446 -5.60 14.91 6.78
C ARG A 446 -5.18 13.45 6.96
N ALA A 447 -4.39 13.14 7.99
CA ALA A 447 -3.97 11.78 8.30
C ALA A 447 -5.18 10.88 8.64
N VAL A 448 -6.13 11.37 9.46
CA VAL A 448 -7.39 10.65 9.73
C VAL A 448 -8.14 10.35 8.43
N ARG A 449 -8.39 11.35 7.59
CA ARG A 449 -9.08 11.14 6.31
C ARG A 449 -8.36 10.13 5.42
N GLN A 450 -7.03 10.15 5.37
CA GLN A 450 -6.26 9.19 4.59
C GLN A 450 -6.43 7.74 5.06
N VAL A 451 -6.60 7.49 6.36
CA VAL A 451 -6.89 6.16 6.89
C VAL A 451 -8.20 5.63 6.30
N PHE A 452 -9.28 6.43 6.33
CA PHE A 452 -10.57 6.02 5.79
C PHE A 452 -10.58 5.89 4.27
N VAL A 453 -9.86 6.73 3.55
CA VAL A 453 -9.67 6.60 2.10
C VAL A 453 -8.96 5.29 1.75
N ARG A 454 -7.89 4.95 2.46
CA ARG A 454 -7.21 3.65 2.30
C ARG A 454 -8.13 2.47 2.62
N ALA A 455 -8.97 2.59 3.65
CA ALA A 455 -9.92 1.54 3.99
C ALA A 455 -10.95 1.33 2.88
N ARG A 456 -11.48 2.40 2.29
CA ARG A 456 -12.41 2.34 1.15
C ARG A 456 -11.79 1.70 -0.10
N SER A 457 -10.50 1.87 -0.32
CA SER A 457 -9.79 1.24 -1.44
C SER A 457 -9.36 -0.21 -1.19
N SER A 458 -9.57 -0.74 0.02
CA SER A 458 -9.10 -2.08 0.45
C SER A 458 -10.23 -2.91 1.07
N VAL A 459 -11.45 -2.77 0.62
CA VAL A 459 -12.63 -3.48 1.11
C VAL A 459 -12.54 -4.99 0.77
N PRO A 460 -12.94 -5.93 1.68
CA PRO A 460 -13.35 -5.70 3.06
C PRO A 460 -12.18 -5.30 3.97
N CYS A 461 -12.40 -4.33 4.87
CA CYS A 461 -11.34 -3.77 5.69
C CYS A 461 -11.77 -3.57 7.16
N VAL A 462 -10.87 -3.91 8.08
CA VAL A 462 -10.98 -3.60 9.51
C VAL A 462 -9.98 -2.49 9.85
N ILE A 463 -10.49 -1.34 10.27
CA ILE A 463 -9.66 -0.25 10.81
C ILE A 463 -9.54 -0.47 12.32
N PHE A 464 -8.32 -0.53 12.82
CA PHE A 464 -8.05 -0.66 14.25
C PHE A 464 -7.37 0.59 14.80
N PHE A 465 -8.06 1.28 15.71
CA PHE A 465 -7.49 2.39 16.46
C PHE A 465 -7.00 1.91 17.82
N ASP A 466 -5.70 1.84 18.01
CA ASP A 466 -5.10 1.56 19.32
C ASP A 466 -4.87 2.86 20.09
N GLU A 467 -5.01 2.80 21.42
CA GLU A 467 -4.89 3.98 22.29
C GLU A 467 -5.82 5.14 21.85
N LEU A 468 -7.10 4.82 21.61
CA LEU A 468 -8.08 5.80 21.14
C LEU A 468 -8.21 7.01 22.09
N ASP A 469 -7.97 6.78 23.38
CA ASP A 469 -8.00 7.82 24.42
C ASP A 469 -7.02 8.98 24.18
N ALA A 470 -5.91 8.73 23.47
CA ALA A 470 -5.00 9.80 23.06
C ALA A 470 -5.58 10.67 21.95
N LEU A 471 -6.41 10.09 21.06
CA LEU A 471 -6.95 10.78 19.89
C LEU A 471 -8.24 11.55 20.17
N VAL A 472 -9.09 11.00 21.07
CA VAL A 472 -10.46 11.48 21.32
C VAL A 472 -10.69 11.74 22.81
N PRO A 473 -9.98 12.70 23.43
CA PRO A 473 -10.22 13.07 24.83
C PRO A 473 -11.57 13.78 24.98
N ARG A 474 -12.15 13.70 26.19
CA ARG A 474 -13.36 14.48 26.57
C ARG A 474 -13.13 15.97 26.32
N ARG A 475 -14.18 16.66 25.94
CA ARG A 475 -14.19 18.12 25.71
C ARG A 475 -14.20 18.87 27.02
N ASP A 476 -13.08 18.89 27.73
CA ASP A 476 -12.90 19.78 28.87
C ASP A 476 -12.28 21.10 28.40
N ASP A 477 -12.42 22.17 29.16
CA ASP A 477 -11.96 23.53 28.81
C ASP A 477 -10.45 23.66 28.54
N THR A 478 -9.69 22.59 28.77
CA THR A 478 -8.24 22.51 28.57
C THR A 478 -7.82 21.87 27.24
N VAL A 479 -8.77 21.35 26.44
CA VAL A 479 -8.45 20.64 25.18
C VAL A 479 -8.09 21.64 24.09
N SER A 480 -6.96 21.43 23.42
CA SER A 480 -6.54 22.30 22.32
C SER A 480 -7.56 22.28 21.17
N GLU A 481 -7.79 23.43 20.54
CA GLU A 481 -8.68 23.55 19.38
C GLU A 481 -8.30 22.58 18.24
N ALA A 482 -7.02 22.26 18.10
CA ALA A 482 -6.52 21.28 17.15
C ALA A 482 -7.03 19.87 17.44
N SER A 483 -7.03 19.43 18.71
CA SER A 483 -7.56 18.11 19.09
C SER A 483 -9.05 18.02 18.82
N ALA A 484 -9.81 19.08 19.12
CA ALA A 484 -11.26 19.11 18.85
C ALA A 484 -11.58 18.97 17.34
N ARG A 485 -10.76 19.51 16.45
CA ARG A 485 -10.92 19.36 14.99
C ARG A 485 -10.65 17.93 14.53
N VAL A 486 -9.63 17.27 15.08
CA VAL A 486 -9.33 15.85 14.79
C VAL A 486 -10.51 14.98 15.23
N VAL A 487 -11.05 15.19 16.43
CA VAL A 487 -12.23 14.47 16.93
C VAL A 487 -13.42 14.68 15.99
N ASN A 488 -13.72 15.91 15.60
CA ASN A 488 -14.83 16.19 14.68
C ASN A 488 -14.63 15.55 13.30
N THR A 489 -13.40 15.52 12.78
CA THR A 489 -13.08 14.84 11.52
C THR A 489 -13.31 13.33 11.64
N LEU A 490 -12.87 12.71 12.74
CA LEU A 490 -13.08 11.28 13.00
C LEU A 490 -14.58 10.95 13.11
N LEU A 491 -15.35 11.77 13.84
CA LEU A 491 -16.80 11.62 13.94
C LEU A 491 -17.48 11.69 12.57
N THR A 492 -17.09 12.65 11.73
CA THR A 492 -17.64 12.80 10.37
C THR A 492 -17.32 11.59 9.47
N GLU A 493 -16.10 11.06 9.55
CA GLU A 493 -15.72 9.87 8.78
C GLU A 493 -16.47 8.62 9.26
N LEU A 494 -16.69 8.46 10.58
CA LEU A 494 -17.49 7.35 11.13
C LEU A 494 -18.96 7.45 10.71
N ASP A 495 -19.56 8.64 10.77
CA ASP A 495 -20.93 8.87 10.32
C ASP A 495 -21.08 8.59 8.81
N GLY A 496 -20.05 8.89 8.03
CA GLY A 496 -19.97 8.60 6.60
C GLY A 496 -19.95 7.10 6.25
N LEU A 497 -19.49 6.24 7.15
CA LEU A 497 -19.54 4.79 6.96
C LEU A 497 -20.97 4.25 7.04
N GLY A 498 -21.85 4.88 7.81
CA GLY A 498 -23.25 4.46 7.99
C GLY A 498 -24.10 4.56 6.72
N SER A 499 -23.78 5.48 5.82
CA SER A 499 -24.53 5.76 4.57
C SER A 499 -24.04 4.98 3.35
N SER A 500 -22.78 4.53 3.35
CA SER A 500 -22.17 3.75 2.24
C SER A 500 -21.51 2.48 2.78
N ARG A 501 -22.32 1.56 3.29
CA ARG A 501 -21.90 0.30 3.94
C ARG A 501 -21.24 -0.68 3.00
N GLN A 502 -19.99 -0.46 2.71
CA GLN A 502 -19.26 -1.34 1.83
C GLN A 502 -18.09 -2.00 2.57
N GLY A 503 -18.42 -2.90 3.56
CA GLY A 503 -17.43 -3.82 4.12
C GLY A 503 -16.29 -3.16 4.91
N ILE A 504 -16.50 -1.97 5.52
CA ILE A 504 -15.53 -1.33 6.42
C ILE A 504 -16.05 -1.41 7.85
N TYR A 505 -15.24 -1.95 8.74
CA TYR A 505 -15.54 -2.11 10.17
C TYR A 505 -14.47 -1.42 11.00
N VAL A 506 -14.88 -0.82 12.10
CA VAL A 506 -13.96 -0.10 12.99
C VAL A 506 -13.86 -0.81 14.33
N ILE A 507 -12.66 -1.17 14.74
CA ILE A 507 -12.36 -1.64 16.09
C ILE A 507 -11.50 -0.58 16.77
N ALA A 508 -11.89 -0.14 17.94
CA ALA A 508 -11.07 0.76 18.73
C ALA A 508 -10.66 0.11 20.04
N ALA A 509 -9.47 0.39 20.54
CA ALA A 509 -9.00 -0.09 21.83
C ALA A 509 -8.60 1.08 22.74
N THR A 510 -8.94 0.96 24.02
CA THR A 510 -8.54 1.93 25.03
C THR A 510 -8.23 1.27 26.38
N ASN A 511 -7.27 1.85 27.08
CA ASN A 511 -7.00 1.54 28.48
C ASN A 511 -7.70 2.53 29.43
N ARG A 512 -8.23 3.63 28.90
CA ARG A 512 -8.84 4.72 29.67
C ARG A 512 -10.22 5.13 29.10
N PRO A 513 -11.23 4.27 29.27
CA PRO A 513 -12.55 4.54 28.73
C PRO A 513 -13.22 5.79 29.34
N ASP A 514 -12.81 6.17 30.55
CA ASP A 514 -13.31 7.35 31.28
C ASP A 514 -13.02 8.69 30.62
N ILE A 515 -11.97 8.77 29.78
CA ILE A 515 -11.57 10.02 29.14
C ILE A 515 -12.02 10.13 27.67
N ILE A 516 -12.72 9.14 27.14
CA ILE A 516 -13.22 9.19 25.76
C ILE A 516 -14.44 10.13 25.66
N ASP A 517 -14.50 10.93 24.57
CA ASP A 517 -15.65 11.75 24.25
C ASP A 517 -16.92 10.88 24.09
N PRO A 518 -17.99 11.10 24.87
CA PRO A 518 -19.23 10.32 24.77
C PRO A 518 -19.87 10.33 23.38
N ALA A 519 -19.56 11.32 22.53
CA ALA A 519 -20.05 11.37 21.16
C ALA A 519 -19.58 10.18 20.31
N MET A 520 -18.44 9.56 20.66
CA MET A 520 -17.93 8.35 19.97
C MET A 520 -18.77 7.10 20.24
N LEU A 521 -19.42 7.04 21.40
CA LEU A 521 -20.17 5.87 21.89
C LEU A 521 -21.64 5.88 21.44
N ARG A 522 -22.02 6.80 20.54
CA ARG A 522 -23.40 6.87 20.05
C ARG A 522 -23.68 5.77 19.03
N PRO A 523 -24.95 5.33 18.90
CA PRO A 523 -25.38 4.40 17.85
C PRO A 523 -24.93 4.86 16.46
N GLY A 524 -24.50 3.90 15.64
CA GLY A 524 -23.92 4.15 14.31
C GLY A 524 -22.42 4.48 14.30
N ARG A 525 -21.75 4.50 15.46
CA ARG A 525 -20.30 4.71 15.63
C ARG A 525 -19.68 3.53 16.37
N LEU A 526 -19.08 3.74 17.54
CA LEU A 526 -18.57 2.66 18.40
C LEU A 526 -19.66 2.21 19.38
N GLU A 527 -20.70 1.59 18.86
CA GLU A 527 -21.90 1.25 19.61
C GLU A 527 -21.78 -0.02 20.46
N THR A 528 -20.91 -0.95 20.04
CA THR A 528 -20.68 -2.20 20.77
C THR A 528 -19.50 -2.03 21.72
N LEU A 529 -19.76 -2.12 23.03
CA LEU A 529 -18.75 -1.90 24.08
C LEU A 529 -18.35 -3.24 24.70
N LEU A 530 -17.18 -3.75 24.41
CA LEU A 530 -16.69 -5.05 24.90
C LEU A 530 -15.61 -4.86 25.97
N PHE A 531 -15.90 -5.36 27.17
CA PHE A 531 -14.96 -5.33 28.28
C PHE A 531 -13.98 -6.48 28.23
N VAL A 532 -12.70 -6.17 28.11
CA VAL A 532 -11.60 -7.14 28.12
C VAL A 532 -10.98 -7.17 29.50
N ASN A 533 -11.37 -8.14 30.32
CA ASN A 533 -10.96 -8.28 31.71
C ASN A 533 -9.56 -8.91 31.85
N LEU A 534 -9.02 -8.90 33.07
CA LEU A 534 -7.90 -9.75 33.45
C LEU A 534 -8.32 -11.24 33.37
N PRO A 535 -7.41 -12.13 32.98
CA PRO A 535 -7.73 -13.54 32.85
C PRO A 535 -7.98 -14.22 34.20
N SER A 536 -9.03 -15.05 34.26
CA SER A 536 -9.32 -15.95 35.37
C SER A 536 -8.21 -17.00 35.55
N PRO A 537 -8.15 -17.74 36.67
CA PRO A 537 -7.15 -18.80 36.85
C PRO A 537 -7.11 -19.83 35.72
N LEU A 538 -8.28 -20.23 35.21
CA LEU A 538 -8.39 -21.18 34.09
C LEU A 538 -7.86 -20.55 32.79
N GLU A 539 -8.29 -19.35 32.48
CA GLU A 539 -7.82 -18.62 31.30
C GLU A 539 -6.31 -18.34 31.35
N ARG A 540 -5.71 -18.17 32.53
CA ARG A 540 -4.24 -18.05 32.66
C ARG A 540 -3.54 -19.37 32.29
N VAL A 541 -4.13 -20.53 32.58
CA VAL A 541 -3.63 -21.82 32.13
C VAL A 541 -3.64 -21.88 30.61
N ASP A 542 -4.79 -21.53 29.99
CA ASP A 542 -4.96 -21.55 28.53
C ASP A 542 -3.98 -20.58 27.83
N ILE A 543 -3.77 -19.38 28.41
CA ILE A 543 -2.78 -18.41 27.90
C ILE A 543 -1.37 -19.00 27.98
N LEU A 544 -0.98 -19.58 29.12
CA LEU A 544 0.34 -20.21 29.29
C LEU A 544 0.53 -21.37 28.32
N GLN A 545 -0.47 -22.23 28.13
CA GLN A 545 -0.42 -23.31 27.15
C GLN A 545 -0.24 -22.78 25.73
N THR A 546 -0.97 -21.72 25.36
CA THR A 546 -0.84 -21.09 24.06
C THR A 546 0.55 -20.50 23.82
N ILE A 547 1.12 -19.80 24.81
CA ILE A 547 2.45 -19.19 24.71
C ILE A 547 3.57 -20.26 24.65
N VAL A 548 3.37 -21.41 25.29
CA VAL A 548 4.38 -22.49 25.38
C VAL A 548 4.21 -23.53 24.26
N ARG A 549 3.10 -23.50 23.50
CA ARG A 549 2.74 -24.47 22.46
C ARG A 549 3.89 -24.80 21.49
N ASP A 550 4.65 -23.78 21.07
CA ASP A 550 5.75 -23.94 20.12
C ASP A 550 7.08 -24.32 20.78
N LEU A 551 7.09 -24.47 22.09
CA LEU A 551 8.26 -24.85 22.86
C LEU A 551 8.11 -26.31 23.30
N SER A 552 9.15 -27.11 23.11
CA SER A 552 9.19 -28.54 23.55
C SER A 552 9.31 -28.64 25.07
N ILE A 553 8.31 -28.16 25.82
CA ILE A 553 8.33 -28.13 27.28
C ILE A 553 7.10 -28.89 27.80
N GLU A 554 7.33 -29.92 28.59
CA GLU A 554 6.27 -30.67 29.27
C GLU A 554 6.09 -30.16 30.70
N PHE A 555 4.98 -29.54 31.00
CA PHE A 555 4.72 -28.98 32.34
C PHE A 555 3.74 -29.79 33.19
N GLY A 556 2.97 -30.69 32.61
CA GLY A 556 1.95 -31.45 33.36
C GLY A 556 1.05 -30.56 34.26
N ASP A 557 0.81 -31.01 35.48
CA ASP A 557 -0.01 -30.29 36.48
C ASP A 557 0.65 -29.02 37.09
N ASP A 558 1.93 -28.83 36.87
CA ASP A 558 2.66 -27.69 37.44
C ASP A 558 2.29 -26.35 36.79
N LEU A 559 1.78 -26.41 35.55
CA LEU A 559 1.28 -25.22 34.83
C LEU A 559 0.03 -24.63 35.50
N ARG A 560 -0.81 -25.49 36.06
CA ARG A 560 -2.01 -25.06 36.79
C ARG A 560 -1.63 -24.37 38.11
N LYS A 561 -0.67 -24.91 38.85
CA LYS A 561 -0.15 -24.28 40.09
C LYS A 561 0.46 -22.92 39.80
N LEU A 562 1.26 -22.81 38.72
CA LEU A 562 1.84 -21.54 38.31
C LEU A 562 0.77 -20.50 37.95
N ALA A 563 -0.27 -20.91 37.23
CA ALA A 563 -1.39 -20.04 36.86
C ALA A 563 -2.17 -19.53 38.07
N GLU A 564 -2.39 -20.39 39.09
CA GLU A 564 -3.02 -20.01 40.37
C GLU A 564 -2.18 -18.98 41.12
N GLU A 565 -0.87 -19.20 41.20
CA GLU A 565 0.07 -18.31 41.85
C GLU A 565 0.27 -16.97 41.16
N CYS A 566 -0.07 -16.82 39.87
CA CYS A 566 0.02 -15.60 39.07
C CYS A 566 -1.26 -14.76 39.17
N GLU A 567 -1.87 -14.63 40.34
CA GLU A 567 -3.06 -13.78 40.53
C GLU A 567 -2.80 -12.34 40.13
N GLY A 568 -3.73 -11.75 39.38
CA GLY A 568 -3.65 -10.36 38.89
C GLY A 568 -2.72 -10.15 37.68
N PHE A 569 -2.08 -11.20 37.13
CA PHE A 569 -1.24 -11.08 35.96
C PHE A 569 -2.08 -10.95 34.68
N SER A 570 -1.71 -10.00 33.84
CA SER A 570 -2.24 -9.87 32.48
C SER A 570 -1.57 -10.87 31.53
N GLY A 571 -2.11 -11.05 30.33
CA GLY A 571 -1.47 -11.86 29.29
C GLY A 571 -0.05 -11.39 28.92
N ALA A 572 0.19 -10.09 28.96
CA ALA A 572 1.53 -9.51 28.73
C ALA A 572 2.51 -9.83 29.87
N ASP A 573 2.02 -9.88 31.12
CA ASP A 573 2.83 -10.25 32.29
C ASP A 573 3.23 -11.73 32.21
N LEU A 574 2.32 -12.62 31.81
CA LEU A 574 2.60 -14.05 31.58
C LEU A 574 3.61 -14.25 30.44
N GLY A 575 3.51 -13.47 29.35
CA GLY A 575 4.52 -13.47 28.28
C GLY A 575 5.89 -12.97 28.76
N SER A 576 5.90 -12.00 29.68
CA SER A 576 7.14 -11.52 30.30
C SER A 576 7.75 -12.55 31.25
N LEU A 577 6.91 -13.33 31.93
CA LEU A 577 7.32 -14.44 32.77
C LEU A 577 8.05 -15.52 31.96
N LEU A 578 7.51 -15.93 30.81
CA LEU A 578 8.17 -16.87 29.90
C LEU A 578 9.51 -16.34 29.41
N ARG A 579 9.57 -15.08 28.95
CA ARG A 579 10.84 -14.47 28.50
C ARG A 579 11.91 -14.49 29.59
N ARG A 580 11.51 -14.19 30.82
CA ARG A 580 12.43 -14.19 31.94
C ARG A 580 12.92 -15.58 32.31
N ALA A 581 12.03 -16.58 32.31
CA ALA A 581 12.38 -17.99 32.48
C ALA A 581 13.33 -18.46 31.38
N GLY A 582 13.06 -18.07 30.12
CA GLY A 582 13.95 -18.34 28.99
C GLY A 582 15.38 -17.78 29.18
N TYR A 583 15.52 -16.55 29.68
CA TYR A 583 16.84 -16.00 29.99
C TYR A 583 17.60 -16.80 31.06
N SER A 584 16.89 -17.38 32.04
CA SER A 584 17.49 -18.24 33.05
C SER A 584 17.99 -19.57 32.46
N ALA A 585 17.20 -20.17 31.58
CA ALA A 585 17.55 -21.39 30.84
C ALA A 585 18.76 -21.18 29.92
N ILE A 586 18.79 -20.06 29.17
CA ILE A 586 19.93 -19.70 28.29
C ILE A 586 21.23 -19.57 29.09
N LYS A 587 21.18 -18.95 30.27
CA LYS A 587 22.37 -18.86 31.15
C LYS A 587 22.90 -20.22 31.59
N ARG A 588 22.02 -21.20 31.77
CA ARG A 588 22.40 -22.57 32.10
C ARG A 588 22.79 -23.41 30.89
N ARG A 589 22.53 -22.94 29.69
CA ARG A 589 22.65 -23.68 28.42
C ARG A 589 21.79 -24.95 28.40
N ASP A 590 20.58 -24.86 28.94
CA ASP A 590 19.64 -25.98 29.12
C ASP A 590 18.23 -25.56 28.70
N THR A 591 17.30 -26.51 28.57
CA THR A 591 15.89 -26.26 28.31
C THR A 591 15.22 -25.52 29.48
N ILE A 592 14.12 -24.83 29.20
CA ILE A 592 13.33 -24.10 30.20
C ILE A 592 12.69 -25.13 31.15
N LYS A 593 12.87 -24.98 32.46
CA LYS A 593 12.31 -25.84 33.50
C LYS A 593 11.30 -25.07 34.35
N PHE A 594 10.40 -25.77 35.04
CA PHE A 594 9.41 -25.17 35.93
C PHE A 594 10.07 -24.24 37.00
N GLN A 595 11.20 -24.63 37.52
CA GLN A 595 11.95 -23.83 38.49
C GLN A 595 12.37 -22.46 37.97
N ASP A 596 12.56 -22.32 36.65
CA ASP A 596 12.88 -21.02 36.03
C ASP A 596 11.70 -20.06 36.06
N PHE A 597 10.47 -20.59 35.93
CA PHE A 597 9.24 -19.79 36.06
C PHE A 597 9.03 -19.33 37.49
N VAL A 598 9.24 -20.20 38.48
CA VAL A 598 9.12 -19.85 39.89
C VAL A 598 10.16 -18.77 40.26
N ALA A 599 11.39 -18.91 39.80
CA ALA A 599 12.43 -17.90 39.99
C ALA A 599 12.07 -16.57 39.28
N ALA A 600 11.58 -16.66 38.04
CA ALA A 600 11.20 -15.48 37.24
C ALA A 600 10.03 -14.69 37.86
N LYS A 601 9.08 -15.37 38.49
CA LYS A 601 7.94 -14.76 39.16
C LYS A 601 8.32 -13.74 40.21
N SER A 602 9.39 -14.00 40.98
CA SER A 602 9.87 -13.08 42.03
C SER A 602 10.27 -11.69 41.50
N PHE A 603 10.56 -11.58 40.20
CA PHE A 603 11.00 -10.34 39.55
C PHE A 603 9.87 -9.61 38.79
N ILE A 604 8.71 -10.24 38.62
CA ILE A 604 7.61 -9.65 37.84
C ILE A 604 6.47 -9.28 38.78
N ARG A 605 6.04 -8.04 38.69
CA ARG A 605 4.87 -7.53 39.40
C ARG A 605 3.70 -7.41 38.46
N PRO A 606 2.45 -7.61 38.92
CA PRO A 606 1.26 -7.36 38.11
C PRO A 606 1.27 -5.95 37.55
N SER A 607 1.02 -5.81 36.25
CA SER A 607 0.96 -4.51 35.56
C SER A 607 -0.26 -3.69 35.98
N VAL A 608 -1.31 -4.34 36.47
CA VAL A 608 -2.57 -3.71 36.85
C VAL A 608 -2.72 -3.68 38.36
N THR A 609 -2.69 -2.48 38.94
CA THR A 609 -2.77 -2.28 40.40
C THR A 609 -4.15 -1.86 40.87
N ASP A 610 -4.98 -1.24 40.03
CA ASP A 610 -6.32 -0.76 40.39
C ASP A 610 -7.39 -1.25 39.41
N LEU A 611 -8.09 -2.31 39.81
CA LEU A 611 -9.22 -2.88 39.07
C LEU A 611 -10.54 -2.21 39.40
N ARG A 612 -10.65 -1.54 40.56
CA ARG A 612 -11.92 -0.96 41.06
C ARG A 612 -12.49 0.07 40.09
N ARG A 613 -11.61 0.80 39.38
CA ARG A 613 -12.00 1.79 38.40
C ARG A 613 -12.72 1.14 37.21
N TYR A 614 -12.19 0.01 36.68
CA TYR A 614 -12.80 -0.71 35.57
C TYR A 614 -14.11 -1.38 35.99
N GLU A 615 -14.19 -1.94 37.20
CA GLU A 615 -15.41 -2.54 37.72
C GLU A 615 -16.52 -1.50 37.93
N LYS A 616 -16.17 -0.28 38.40
CA LYS A 616 -17.13 0.81 38.52
C LYS A 616 -17.72 1.19 37.17
N LEU A 617 -16.87 1.42 36.16
CA LEU A 617 -17.27 1.75 34.80
C LEU A 617 -18.08 0.61 34.14
N ARG A 618 -17.70 -0.64 34.42
CA ARG A 618 -18.46 -1.80 33.94
C ARG A 618 -19.89 -1.76 34.47
N ARG A 619 -20.09 -1.50 35.75
CA ARG A 619 -21.43 -1.37 36.35
C ARG A 619 -22.22 -0.21 35.75
N GLU A 620 -21.58 0.93 35.52
CA GLU A 620 -22.21 2.11 34.93
C GLU A 620 -22.64 1.83 33.47
N TRP A 621 -21.85 1.12 32.70
CA TRP A 621 -22.14 0.83 31.29
C TRP A 621 -22.99 -0.43 31.09
N SER A 622 -22.97 -1.40 32.00
CA SER A 622 -23.88 -2.57 32.00
C SER A 622 -25.26 -2.26 32.58
N GLY A 623 -25.40 -1.22 33.34
CA GLY A 623 -26.66 -0.83 33.98
C GLY A 623 -27.74 -0.25 33.07
N GLY A 624 -27.48 -0.20 31.75
CA GLY A 624 -28.47 0.14 30.73
C GLY A 624 -29.00 -1.07 29.93
N ALA A 625 -28.53 -2.29 30.25
CA ALA A 625 -28.95 -3.52 29.60
C ALA A 625 -29.23 -4.62 30.65
N LEU A 626 -30.34 -4.51 31.34
CA LEU A 626 -31.06 -5.58 32.02
C LEU A 626 -32.52 -5.51 31.59
#